data_9fb215e191f51e4d222ee24ce5f94fe0
#
_entry.id   9fb215e191f51e4d222ee24ce5f94fe0
#
_cell.length_a   1.000
_cell.length_b   1.000
_cell.length_c   1.000
_cell.angle_alpha   90.00
_cell.angle_beta   90.00
_cell.angle_gamma   90.00
#
_symmetry.space_group_name_H-M   'P 1'
#
loop_
_entity.id
_entity.type
_entity.pdbx_description
1 polymer ?
#
loop_
_entity_poly.entity_id
_entity_poly.type
_entity_poly.pdbx_seq_one_letter_code
_entity_poly.pdbx_strand_id
1 'polypeptide(L)'
;MNKTDIIIHDEKDNVGVIVVDKVNNGQECECWIMENNKSIKIQAIKEIPLGHKIALKNLSDGDTILKYGHDIGKVVKPIKKGDHVHVHNVKTKKW
;
A
#
# COMPACT_ATOMS: atom_id res chain seq x y z
N MET A 1 -4.95 -22.93 -1.81
CA MET A 1 -5.50 -21.77 -1.12
C MET A 1 -4.48 -20.64 -1.12
N ASN A 2 -4.87 -19.48 -1.59
CA ASN A 2 -3.93 -18.37 -1.71
C ASN A 2 -3.72 -17.69 -0.36
N LYS A 3 -2.47 -17.42 -0.07
CA LYS A 3 -2.10 -16.71 1.15
C LYS A 3 -2.21 -15.21 0.88
N THR A 4 -2.89 -14.48 1.79
CA THR A 4 -2.97 -13.03 1.70
C THR A 4 -1.65 -12.40 2.14
N ASP A 5 -1.05 -11.60 1.29
CA ASP A 5 0.20 -10.89 1.57
C ASP A 5 -0.07 -9.46 2.03
N ILE A 6 -1.15 -8.86 1.53
CA ILE A 6 -1.46 -7.45 1.72
C ILE A 6 -2.94 -7.32 2.05
N ILE A 7 -3.26 -6.47 3.03
CA ILE A 7 -4.65 -6.13 3.36
C ILE A 7 -4.92 -4.68 2.95
N ILE A 8 -6.04 -4.50 2.26
CA ILE A 8 -6.58 -3.21 1.87
C ILE A 8 -7.90 -3.07 2.60
N HIS A 9 -8.10 -2.01 3.39
CA HIS A 9 -9.28 -1.90 4.23
C HIS A 9 -10.50 -1.39 3.47
N ASP A 10 -10.31 -0.38 2.63
CA ASP A 10 -11.38 0.31 1.92
C ASP A 10 -11.04 0.35 0.43
N GLU A 11 -12.04 0.20 -0.42
CA GLU A 11 -11.85 0.20 -1.88
C GLU A 11 -11.23 1.52 -2.38
N LYS A 12 -11.44 2.62 -1.65
CA LYS A 12 -10.88 3.93 -1.99
C LYS A 12 -9.45 4.12 -1.54
N ASP A 13 -8.91 3.20 -0.75
CA ASP A 13 -7.54 3.30 -0.28
C ASP A 13 -6.57 3.21 -1.44
N ASN A 14 -5.50 3.99 -1.38
CA ASN A 14 -4.44 3.92 -2.39
C ASN A 14 -3.18 3.26 -1.86
N VAL A 15 -3.23 2.74 -0.65
CA VAL A 15 -2.16 1.92 -0.05
C VAL A 15 -2.74 0.69 0.62
N GLY A 16 -1.96 -0.37 0.67
CA GLY A 16 -2.26 -1.57 1.44
C GLY A 16 -1.18 -1.81 2.46
N VAL A 17 -1.43 -2.70 3.43
CA VAL A 17 -0.50 -3.03 4.51
C VAL A 17 0.02 -4.45 4.32
N ILE A 18 1.33 -4.62 4.44
CA ILE A 18 1.97 -5.94 4.37
C ILE A 18 1.66 -6.70 5.67
N VAL A 19 1.09 -7.90 5.54
CA VAL A 19 0.70 -8.73 6.69
C VAL A 19 1.47 -10.05 6.77
N VAL A 20 2.48 -10.22 5.93
CA VAL A 20 3.46 -11.31 6.00
C VAL A 20 4.80 -10.72 6.44
N ASP A 21 5.81 -11.56 6.71
CA ASP A 21 7.10 -11.08 7.19
C ASP A 21 7.69 -10.00 6.27
N LYS A 22 7.59 -10.21 4.98
CA LYS A 22 7.99 -9.22 3.96
C LYS A 22 7.48 -9.68 2.61
N VAL A 23 7.44 -8.75 1.66
CA VAL A 23 7.30 -9.06 0.23
C VAL A 23 8.62 -8.68 -0.45
N ASN A 24 8.98 -9.43 -1.48
CA ASN A 24 10.24 -9.23 -2.18
C ASN A 24 10.04 -8.37 -3.42
N ASN A 25 11.09 -7.70 -3.85
CA ASN A 25 11.08 -6.97 -5.13
C ASN A 25 10.75 -7.96 -6.25
N GLY A 26 9.75 -7.63 -7.07
CA GLY A 26 9.29 -8.47 -8.17
C GLY A 26 8.23 -9.49 -7.80
N GLN A 27 7.91 -9.62 -6.52
CA GLN A 27 6.91 -10.58 -6.07
C GLN A 27 5.49 -10.13 -6.47
N GLU A 28 4.71 -11.05 -7.03
CA GLU A 28 3.28 -10.83 -7.24
C GLU A 28 2.56 -11.13 -5.93
N CYS A 29 1.95 -10.11 -5.35
CA CYS A 29 1.34 -10.19 -4.02
C CYS A 29 -0.17 -10.35 -4.12
N GLU A 30 -0.73 -11.23 -3.27
CA GLU A 30 -2.18 -11.37 -3.11
C GLU A 30 -2.67 -10.30 -2.15
N CYS A 31 -3.60 -9.47 -2.62
CA CYS A 31 -4.18 -8.39 -1.83
C CYS A 31 -5.65 -8.68 -1.59
N TRP A 32 -6.10 -8.52 -0.34
CA TRP A 32 -7.49 -8.70 0.03
C TRP A 32 -8.09 -7.36 0.43
N ILE A 33 -9.17 -6.97 -0.25
CA ILE A 33 -9.92 -5.76 0.07
C ILE A 33 -11.04 -6.16 1.03
N MET A 34 -10.91 -5.75 2.28
CA MET A 34 -11.80 -6.19 3.35
C MET A 34 -13.24 -5.69 3.17
N GLU A 35 -13.40 -4.46 2.71
CA GLU A 35 -14.69 -3.83 2.58
C GLU A 35 -15.68 -4.62 1.72
N ASN A 36 -15.21 -5.15 0.60
CA ASN A 36 -16.08 -5.84 -0.36
C ASN A 36 -15.66 -7.28 -0.60
N ASN A 37 -14.75 -7.81 0.19
CA ASN A 37 -14.27 -9.19 0.12
C ASN A 37 -13.77 -9.57 -1.28
N LYS A 38 -13.05 -8.66 -1.92
CA LYS A 38 -12.44 -8.91 -3.23
C LYS A 38 -10.93 -9.08 -3.10
N SER A 39 -10.36 -9.82 -4.04
CA SER A 39 -8.91 -10.01 -4.11
C SER A 39 -8.37 -9.41 -5.39
N ILE A 40 -7.22 -8.77 -5.29
CA ILE A 40 -6.47 -8.25 -6.44
C ILE A 40 -5.01 -8.64 -6.30
N LYS A 41 -4.24 -8.50 -7.38
CA LYS A 41 -2.81 -8.78 -7.36
C LYS A 41 -2.02 -7.53 -7.67
N ILE A 42 -0.94 -7.34 -6.93
CA ILE A 42 -0.02 -6.20 -7.12
C ILE A 42 1.39 -6.74 -7.14
N GLN A 43 2.18 -6.30 -8.11
CA GLN A 43 3.59 -6.66 -8.15
C GLN A 43 4.39 -5.64 -7.33
N ALA A 44 5.11 -6.12 -6.34
CA ALA A 44 6.00 -5.26 -5.55
C ALA A 44 7.22 -4.91 -6.38
N ILE A 45 7.65 -3.65 -6.33
CA ILE A 45 8.86 -3.19 -7.02
C ILE A 45 9.99 -2.88 -6.05
N LYS A 46 9.76 -3.14 -4.77
CA LYS A 46 10.75 -3.02 -3.69
C LYS A 46 10.48 -4.09 -2.64
N GLU A 47 11.48 -4.43 -1.87
CA GLU A 47 11.28 -5.25 -0.68
C GLU A 47 10.57 -4.41 0.37
N ILE A 48 9.46 -4.91 0.92
CA ILE A 48 8.66 -4.16 1.90
C ILE A 48 8.41 -5.06 3.11
N PRO A 49 8.81 -4.63 4.32
CA PRO A 49 8.65 -5.45 5.52
C PRO A 49 7.24 -5.42 6.09
N LEU A 50 6.96 -6.38 6.99
CA LEU A 50 5.71 -6.48 7.72
C LEU A 50 5.31 -5.14 8.34
N GLY A 51 4.05 -4.78 8.19
CA GLY A 51 3.48 -3.56 8.77
C GLY A 51 3.69 -2.30 7.96
N HIS A 52 4.58 -2.33 6.98
CA HIS A 52 4.77 -1.20 6.09
C HIS A 52 3.72 -1.21 4.98
N LYS A 53 3.64 -0.13 4.23
CA LYS A 53 2.61 0.06 3.21
C LYS A 53 3.16 -0.07 1.80
N ILE A 54 2.32 -0.54 0.90
CA ILE A 54 2.61 -0.65 -0.53
C ILE A 54 1.63 0.24 -1.31
N ALA A 55 2.13 0.91 -2.35
CA ALA A 55 1.28 1.75 -3.19
C ALA A 55 0.43 0.87 -4.12
N LEU A 56 -0.86 1.15 -4.18
CA LEU A 56 -1.79 0.41 -5.04
C LEU A 56 -1.92 1.04 -6.43
N LYS A 57 -1.36 2.23 -6.61
CA LYS A 57 -1.35 2.94 -7.89
C LYS A 57 -0.21 3.97 -7.88
N ASN A 58 0.05 4.57 -9.04
CA ASN A 58 1.03 5.65 -9.12
C ASN A 58 0.51 6.88 -8.39
N LEU A 59 1.37 7.50 -7.59
CA LEU A 59 1.03 8.68 -6.81
C LEU A 59 2.04 9.78 -7.10
N SER A 60 1.55 11.02 -7.22
CA SER A 60 2.38 12.19 -7.49
C SER A 60 2.63 12.97 -6.20
N ASP A 61 3.70 13.76 -6.20
CA ASP A 61 3.99 14.69 -5.12
C ASP A 61 2.74 15.57 -4.90
N GLY A 62 2.30 15.67 -3.67
CA GLY A 62 1.11 16.43 -3.29
C GLY A 62 -0.17 15.59 -3.18
N ASP A 63 -0.15 14.35 -3.67
CA ASP A 63 -1.32 13.48 -3.56
C ASP A 63 -1.57 13.10 -2.10
N THR A 64 -2.84 12.82 -1.81
CA THR A 64 -3.27 12.38 -0.48
C THR A 64 -3.14 10.86 -0.36
N ILE A 65 -2.63 10.39 0.76
CA ILE A 65 -2.63 8.96 1.10
C ILE A 65 -3.94 8.64 1.82
N LEU A 66 -4.70 7.70 1.25
CA LEU A 66 -5.96 7.24 1.81
C LEU A 66 -5.78 5.85 2.40
N LYS A 67 -6.19 5.69 3.66
CA LYS A 67 -6.23 4.42 4.37
C LYS A 67 -7.46 4.40 5.25
N TYR A 68 -8.21 3.31 5.23
CA TYR A 68 -9.53 3.23 5.86
C TYR A 68 -10.48 4.31 5.34
N GLY A 69 -10.28 4.76 4.10
CA GLY A 69 -11.05 5.86 3.55
C GLY A 69 -10.69 7.23 4.12
N HIS A 70 -9.67 7.31 4.97
CA HIS A 70 -9.24 8.55 5.62
C HIS A 70 -7.92 9.06 5.07
N ASP A 71 -7.79 10.38 5.04
CA ASP A 71 -6.55 11.07 4.68
C ASP A 71 -5.56 10.95 5.84
N ILE A 72 -4.49 10.18 5.63
CA ILE A 72 -3.46 9.97 6.67
C ILE A 72 -2.14 10.64 6.35
N GLY A 73 -2.00 11.23 5.18
CA GLY A 73 -0.73 11.86 4.83
C GLY A 73 -0.70 12.41 3.43
N LYS A 74 0.43 13.02 3.10
CA LYS A 74 0.67 13.65 1.82
C LYS A 74 1.93 13.07 1.20
N VAL A 75 1.86 12.74 -0.08
CA VAL A 75 3.02 12.27 -0.84
C VAL A 75 4.00 13.43 -1.03
N VAL A 76 5.25 13.22 -0.70
CA VAL A 76 6.31 14.24 -0.84
C VAL A 76 7.34 13.90 -1.91
N LYS A 77 7.25 12.69 -2.47
CA LYS A 77 8.07 12.25 -3.61
C LYS A 77 7.21 11.34 -4.49
N PRO A 78 7.35 11.38 -5.81
CA PRO A 78 6.55 10.50 -6.68
C PRO A 78 6.71 9.04 -6.29
N ILE A 79 5.60 8.31 -6.29
CA ILE A 79 5.53 6.90 -5.90
C ILE A 79 4.94 6.12 -7.06
N LYS A 80 5.53 4.97 -7.39
CA LYS A 80 5.01 4.08 -8.42
C LYS A 80 4.19 2.97 -7.79
N LYS A 81 3.22 2.44 -8.53
CA LYS A 81 2.44 1.28 -8.11
C LYS A 81 3.40 0.15 -7.71
N GLY A 82 3.17 -0.43 -6.54
CA GLY A 82 4.01 -1.50 -6.01
C GLY A 82 5.21 -1.02 -5.20
N ASP A 83 5.40 0.29 -5.07
CA ASP A 83 6.52 0.85 -4.33
C ASP A 83 6.24 0.88 -2.83
N HIS A 84 7.30 0.95 -2.07
CA HIS A 84 7.27 1.05 -0.60
C HIS A 84 6.82 2.46 -0.20
N VAL A 85 5.74 2.55 0.59
CA VAL A 85 5.21 3.81 1.09
C VAL A 85 5.51 3.89 2.58
N HIS A 86 6.32 4.85 2.96
CA HIS A 86 6.72 5.03 4.36
C HIS A 86 7.17 6.48 4.58
N VAL A 87 7.80 6.76 5.70
CA VAL A 87 8.20 8.13 6.07
C VAL A 87 9.16 8.80 5.08
N HIS A 88 9.84 8.02 4.23
CA HIS A 88 10.78 8.57 3.26
C HIS A 88 10.08 9.27 2.08
N ASN A 89 8.81 8.93 1.79
CA ASN A 89 8.07 9.51 0.67
C ASN A 89 6.69 10.03 1.03
N VAL A 90 6.31 9.96 2.30
CA VAL A 90 5.03 10.45 2.80
C VAL A 90 5.24 11.27 4.06
N LYS A 91 4.61 12.44 4.11
CA LYS A 91 4.55 13.26 5.31
C LYS A 91 3.16 13.08 5.92
N THR A 92 3.12 12.68 7.17
CA THR A 92 1.85 12.45 7.85
C THR A 92 1.22 13.78 8.24
N LYS A 93 -0.12 13.82 8.23
CA LYS A 93 -0.85 15.04 8.52
C LYS A 93 -1.26 15.17 9.97
N LYS A 94 -1.26 14.05 10.68
CA LYS A 94 -1.70 14.04 12.07
C LYS A 94 -0.91 13.05 12.89
N TRP A 95 -0.56 13.51 14.02
CA TRP A 95 -0.06 12.68 15.11
C TRP A 95 -0.44 13.24 16.41
#